data_b262fc52fc6dc47c842ad76ea0ab4fda
#
_entry.id   b262fc52fc6dc47c842ad76ea0ab4fda
#
_cell.length_a   1.000
_cell.length_b   1.000
_cell.length_c   1.000
_cell.angle_alpha   90.00
_cell.angle_beta   90.00
_cell.angle_gamma   90.00
#
_symmetry.space_group_name_H-M   'P 1'
#
loop_
_entity.id
_entity.type
_entity.pdbx_description
1 polymer ?
#
loop_
_entity_poly.entity_id
_entity_poly.type
_entity_poly.pdbx_seq_one_letter_code
_entity_poly.pdbx_strand_id
1 'polypeptide(L)'
;MCGGIQYQYKGETVKTYFPNPNAELPILMKNQSIELIRWGRRKEQQGHLPQGGWARHESILQGTWDKYRPVPVKIQVNLFMEKDRDKVSHWFNLEEGQFIQGLLAHWDDECRIYVVTVSPPMEHPVHDRWPRVISP
;
A
#
# COMPACT_ATOMS: atom_id res chain seq x y z
N MET A 1 10.02 0.78 4.40
CA MET A 1 8.78 0.68 3.60
C MET A 1 7.78 -0.17 4.36
N CYS A 2 6.51 0.20 4.28
CA CYS A 2 5.42 -0.50 4.94
C CYS A 2 5.33 -1.94 4.40
N GLY A 3 5.70 -2.93 5.20
CA GLY A 3 5.75 -4.33 4.75
C GLY A 3 4.63 -5.20 5.30
N GLY A 4 3.78 -4.65 6.16
CA GLY A 4 2.65 -5.35 6.75
C GLY A 4 1.49 -4.42 7.02
N ILE A 5 0.28 -4.95 6.93
CA ILE A 5 -0.97 -4.19 7.06
C ILE A 5 -1.94 -5.01 7.89
N GLN A 6 -2.65 -4.34 8.81
CA GLN A 6 -3.78 -4.94 9.51
C GLN A 6 -5.04 -4.15 9.18
N TYR A 7 -6.10 -4.86 8.83
CA TYR A 7 -7.39 -4.23 8.50
C TYR A 7 -8.55 -5.12 8.92
N GLN A 8 -9.74 -4.54 8.92
CA GLN A 8 -10.99 -5.26 9.20
C GLN A 8 -11.70 -5.52 7.86
N TYR A 9 -12.17 -6.74 7.69
CA TYR A 9 -12.93 -7.10 6.50
C TYR A 9 -14.02 -8.10 6.89
N LYS A 10 -15.27 -7.74 6.65
CA LYS A 10 -16.45 -8.56 6.95
C LYS A 10 -16.44 -9.07 8.40
N GLY A 11 -16.09 -8.20 9.33
CA GLY A 11 -16.09 -8.50 10.77
C GLY A 11 -14.85 -9.24 11.26
N GLU A 12 -13.89 -9.53 10.40
CA GLU A 12 -12.68 -10.24 10.80
C GLU A 12 -11.47 -9.32 10.72
N THR A 13 -10.52 -9.55 11.62
CA THR A 13 -9.22 -8.87 11.60
C THR A 13 -8.28 -9.65 10.70
N VAL A 14 -7.72 -8.96 9.70
CA VAL A 14 -6.79 -9.55 8.74
C VAL A 14 -5.43 -8.89 8.88
N LYS A 15 -4.38 -9.69 9.04
CA LYS A 15 -3.00 -9.23 8.91
C LYS A 15 -2.43 -9.81 7.63
N THR A 16 -1.82 -8.97 6.82
CA THR A 16 -1.21 -9.41 5.57
C THR A 16 0.17 -8.80 5.42
N TYR A 17 1.05 -9.56 4.78
CA TYR A 17 2.45 -9.18 4.61
C TYR A 17 2.81 -9.26 3.14
N PHE A 18 3.57 -8.29 2.66
CA PHE A 18 3.91 -8.22 1.23
C PHE A 18 4.56 -9.51 0.69
N PRO A 19 5.47 -10.20 1.40
CA PRO A 19 6.07 -11.44 0.86
C PRO A 19 5.06 -12.53 0.50
N ASN A 20 3.86 -12.53 1.11
CA ASN A 20 2.81 -13.47 0.74
C ASN A 20 2.27 -13.08 -0.65
N PRO A 21 2.42 -13.96 -1.67
CA PRO A 21 1.97 -13.64 -3.02
C PRO A 21 0.46 -13.47 -3.16
N ASN A 22 -0.31 -13.93 -2.19
CA ASN A 22 -1.76 -13.79 -2.16
C ASN A 22 -2.23 -12.58 -1.34
N ALA A 23 -1.31 -11.76 -0.83
CA ALA A 23 -1.65 -10.59 -0.04
C ALA A 23 -2.54 -9.64 -0.84
N GLU A 24 -3.62 -9.20 -0.20
CA GLU A 24 -4.58 -8.26 -0.77
C GLU A 24 -4.78 -7.09 0.19
N LEU A 25 -5.09 -5.92 -0.36
CA LEU A 25 -5.37 -4.74 0.45
C LEU A 25 -6.79 -4.25 0.20
N PRO A 26 -7.44 -3.68 1.26
CA PRO A 26 -8.82 -3.23 1.16
C PRO A 26 -8.91 -1.82 0.59
N ILE A 27 -9.52 -1.69 -0.57
CA ILE A 27 -9.65 -0.42 -1.29
C ILE A 27 -11.04 0.13 -1.09
N LEU A 28 -11.14 1.35 -0.60
CA LEU A 28 -12.41 2.05 -0.45
C LEU A 28 -12.84 2.60 -1.81
N MET A 29 -13.94 2.08 -2.32
CA MET A 29 -14.48 2.46 -3.61
C MET A 29 -15.39 3.69 -3.47
N LYS A 30 -15.69 4.34 -4.61
CA LYS A 30 -16.54 5.55 -4.62
C LYS A 30 -17.93 5.31 -4.03
N ASN A 31 -18.47 4.10 -4.18
CA ASN A 31 -19.77 3.74 -3.62
C ASN A 31 -19.68 3.32 -2.15
N GLN A 32 -18.56 3.55 -1.47
CA GLN A 32 -18.29 3.22 -0.07
C GLN A 32 -18.12 1.73 0.19
N SER A 33 -18.13 0.88 -0.83
CA SER A 33 -17.79 -0.54 -0.67
C SER A 33 -16.28 -0.75 -0.59
N ILE A 34 -15.89 -1.89 -0.03
CA ILE A 34 -14.48 -2.29 0.07
C ILE A 34 -14.23 -3.42 -0.92
N GLU A 35 -13.23 -3.27 -1.78
CA GLU A 35 -12.74 -4.34 -2.64
C GLU A 35 -11.34 -4.73 -2.23
N LEU A 36 -11.08 -6.04 -2.20
CA LEU A 36 -9.75 -6.57 -1.96
C LEU A 36 -9.02 -6.71 -3.29
N ILE A 37 -7.84 -6.09 -3.39
CA ILE A 37 -7.03 -6.08 -4.61
C ILE A 37 -5.64 -6.56 -4.26
N ARG A 38 -5.03 -7.36 -5.14
CA ARG A 38 -3.68 -7.90 -4.95
C ARG A 38 -2.67 -6.80 -4.74
N TRP A 39 -1.86 -6.97 -3.70
CA TRP A 39 -0.84 -6.00 -3.29
C TRP A 39 0.43 -6.22 -4.09
N GLY A 40 0.67 -5.35 -5.07
CA GLY A 40 1.89 -5.36 -5.85
C GLY A 40 2.21 -6.66 -6.56
N ARG A 41 3.45 -6.82 -6.99
CA ARG A 41 3.91 -8.00 -7.72
C ARG A 41 5.24 -8.48 -7.14
N ARG A 42 5.34 -9.79 -6.87
CA ARG A 42 6.60 -10.42 -6.46
C ARG A 42 7.37 -10.83 -7.72
N LYS A 43 8.67 -11.01 -7.56
CA LYS A 43 9.56 -11.35 -8.67
C LYS A 43 9.09 -12.58 -9.45
N GLU A 44 8.57 -13.58 -8.74
CA GLU A 44 8.14 -14.86 -9.32
C GLU A 44 6.79 -14.80 -9.99
N GLN A 45 6.01 -13.76 -9.75
CA GLN A 45 4.68 -13.61 -10.33
C GLN A 45 4.79 -13.07 -11.76
N GLN A 46 4.02 -13.67 -12.64
CA GLN A 46 3.93 -13.21 -14.02
C GLN A 46 3.17 -11.89 -14.09
N GLY A 47 3.56 -11.05 -15.05
CA GLY A 47 2.88 -9.79 -15.28
C GLY A 47 3.82 -8.74 -15.83
N HIS A 48 3.24 -7.61 -16.19
CA HIS A 48 3.97 -6.45 -16.73
C HIS A 48 4.04 -5.28 -15.76
N LEU A 49 3.23 -5.32 -14.69
CA LEU A 49 3.27 -4.25 -13.69
C LEU A 49 4.56 -4.33 -12.88
N PRO A 50 5.02 -3.21 -12.31
CA PRO A 50 6.28 -3.17 -11.59
C PRO A 50 6.35 -4.18 -10.43
N GLN A 51 7.52 -4.73 -10.22
CA GLN A 51 7.82 -5.55 -9.06
C GLN A 51 7.83 -4.67 -7.81
N GLY A 52 7.47 -5.27 -6.69
CA GLY A 52 7.38 -4.57 -5.42
C GLY A 52 5.94 -4.22 -5.07
N GLY A 53 5.76 -3.66 -3.89
CA GLY A 53 4.44 -3.31 -3.36
C GLY A 53 4.26 -1.81 -3.17
N TRP A 54 5.18 -0.99 -3.65
CA TRP A 54 5.22 0.43 -3.32
C TRP A 54 5.46 1.29 -4.55
N ALA A 55 4.87 2.51 -4.52
CA ALA A 55 5.06 3.52 -5.54
C ALA A 55 5.48 4.82 -4.84
N ARG A 56 6.62 5.36 -5.21
CA ARG A 56 7.08 6.63 -4.64
C ARG A 56 6.19 7.77 -5.13
N HIS A 57 5.72 8.59 -4.22
CA HIS A 57 4.88 9.74 -4.55
C HIS A 57 5.58 10.65 -5.58
N GLU A 58 6.88 10.87 -5.40
CA GLU A 58 7.68 11.67 -6.31
C GLU A 58 7.66 11.11 -7.74
N SER A 59 7.75 9.79 -7.87
CA SER A 59 7.73 9.12 -9.18
C SER A 59 6.38 9.25 -9.86
N ILE A 60 5.30 9.19 -9.08
CA ILE A 60 3.95 9.39 -9.61
C ILE A 60 3.82 10.80 -10.19
N LEU A 61 4.29 11.81 -9.46
CA LEU A 61 4.22 13.20 -9.87
C LEU A 61 5.08 13.47 -11.12
N GLN A 62 6.15 12.72 -11.31
CA GLN A 62 7.03 12.83 -12.48
C GLN A 62 6.49 12.10 -13.71
N GLY A 63 5.39 11.36 -13.59
CA GLY A 63 4.79 10.64 -14.69
C GLY A 63 5.36 9.25 -14.96
N THR A 64 6.22 8.74 -14.08
CA THR A 64 6.85 7.42 -14.24
C THR A 64 5.81 6.30 -14.33
N TRP A 65 4.67 6.47 -13.65
CA TRP A 65 3.62 5.46 -13.61
C TRP A 65 2.54 5.62 -14.69
N ASP A 66 2.59 6.69 -15.50
CA ASP A 66 1.51 7.04 -16.42
C ASP A 66 1.15 5.92 -17.39
N LYS A 67 2.12 5.16 -17.84
CA LYS A 67 1.89 4.04 -18.78
C LYS A 67 1.07 2.90 -18.17
N TYR A 68 0.92 2.87 -16.87
CA TYR A 68 0.14 1.84 -16.16
C TYR A 68 -1.27 2.31 -15.82
N ARG A 69 -1.75 3.39 -16.42
CA ARG A 69 -3.09 3.95 -16.19
C ARG A 69 -3.40 4.06 -14.70
N PRO A 70 -2.58 4.82 -13.95
CA PRO A 70 -2.67 4.87 -12.50
C PRO A 70 -3.93 5.59 -12.01
N VAL A 71 -4.54 5.03 -10.96
CA VAL A 71 -5.69 5.66 -10.30
C VAL A 71 -5.37 5.76 -8.81
N PRO A 72 -5.34 6.98 -8.25
CA PRO A 72 -5.15 7.13 -6.80
C PRO A 72 -6.41 6.66 -6.07
N VAL A 73 -6.20 5.90 -5.01
CA VAL A 73 -7.29 5.34 -4.21
C VAL A 73 -6.94 5.40 -2.73
N LYS A 74 -7.93 5.14 -1.88
CA LYS A 74 -7.76 5.07 -0.43
C LYS A 74 -7.70 3.61 0.00
N ILE A 75 -6.65 3.25 0.75
CA ILE A 75 -6.53 1.94 1.36
C ILE A 75 -7.02 2.08 2.80
N GLN A 76 -8.08 1.36 3.16
CA GLN A 76 -8.69 1.47 4.49
C GLN A 76 -8.08 0.45 5.43
N VAL A 77 -7.18 0.91 6.30
CA VAL A 77 -6.42 0.05 7.19
C VAL A 77 -6.44 0.58 8.63
N ASN A 78 -6.15 -0.30 9.58
CA ASN A 78 -6.05 0.07 11.00
C ASN A 78 -4.62 0.30 11.43
N LEU A 79 -3.72 -0.57 11.00
CA LEU A 79 -2.31 -0.56 11.38
C LEU A 79 -1.44 -0.82 10.17
N PHE A 80 -0.25 -0.24 10.17
CA PHE A 80 0.79 -0.63 9.22
C PHE A 80 2.09 -0.91 9.97
N MET A 81 2.95 -1.72 9.36
CA MET A 81 4.18 -2.20 9.99
C MET A 81 5.40 -1.71 9.22
N GLU A 82 6.38 -1.18 9.97
CA GLU A 82 7.70 -0.85 9.45
C GLU A 82 8.75 -1.63 10.22
N LYS A 83 9.74 -2.15 9.51
CA LYS A 83 10.90 -2.78 10.16
C LYS A 83 12.02 -1.77 10.31
N ASP A 84 12.69 -1.80 11.46
CA ASP A 84 13.86 -0.96 11.69
C ASP A 84 15.13 -1.64 11.13
N ARG A 85 16.29 -1.03 11.39
CA ARG A 85 17.59 -1.55 10.90
C ARG A 85 17.91 -2.93 11.45
N ASP A 86 17.41 -3.23 12.65
CA ASP A 86 17.64 -4.52 13.31
C ASP A 86 16.58 -5.55 12.93
N LYS A 87 15.74 -5.23 11.95
CA LYS A 87 14.64 -6.07 11.47
C LYS A 87 13.56 -6.31 12.52
N VAL A 88 13.45 -5.41 13.50
CA VAL A 88 12.37 -5.44 14.48
C VAL A 88 11.14 -4.73 13.88
N SER A 89 9.99 -5.39 13.97
CA SER A 89 8.74 -4.87 13.45
C SER A 89 8.13 -3.86 14.41
N HIS A 90 7.74 -2.72 13.87
CA HIS A 90 7.03 -1.68 14.61
C HIS A 90 5.68 -1.44 13.95
N TRP A 91 4.60 -1.49 14.73
CA TRP A 91 3.24 -1.29 14.25
C TRP A 91 2.75 0.08 14.63
N PHE A 92 2.13 0.76 13.68
CA PHE A 92 1.64 2.14 13.84
C PHE A 92 0.15 2.18 13.54
N ASN A 93 -0.62 2.85 14.40
CA ASN A 93 -2.05 3.04 14.25
C ASN A 93 -2.37 4.18 13.29
N LEU A 94 -3.41 3.98 12.47
CA LEU A 94 -4.08 5.09 11.81
C LEU A 94 -5.25 5.53 12.70
N GLU A 95 -5.48 6.85 12.74
CA GLU A 95 -6.64 7.40 13.42
C GLU A 95 -7.89 7.23 12.56
N GLU A 96 -9.06 7.30 13.18
CA GLU A 96 -10.32 7.21 12.46
C GLU A 96 -10.39 8.31 11.39
N GLY A 97 -10.80 7.92 10.19
CA GLY A 97 -10.88 8.82 9.05
C GLY A 97 -9.58 8.98 8.28
N GLN A 98 -8.48 8.40 8.76
CA GLN A 98 -7.22 8.37 8.02
C GLN A 98 -7.12 7.15 7.13
N PHE A 99 -6.46 7.32 5.99
CA PHE A 99 -6.23 6.25 5.01
C PHE A 99 -4.78 6.27 4.55
N ILE A 100 -4.31 5.15 4.03
CA ILE A 100 -3.07 5.14 3.27
C ILE A 100 -3.43 5.38 1.81
N GLN A 101 -2.70 6.27 1.15
CA GLN A 101 -2.88 6.45 -0.29
C GLN A 101 -2.35 5.23 -1.02
N GLY A 102 -3.18 4.69 -1.92
CA GLY A 102 -2.78 3.63 -2.83
C GLY A 102 -2.78 4.12 -4.26
N LEU A 103 -2.12 3.35 -5.11
CA LEU A 103 -2.12 3.55 -6.55
C LEU A 103 -2.54 2.26 -7.20
N LEU A 104 -3.71 2.28 -7.87
CA LEU A 104 -4.13 1.17 -8.72
C LEU A 104 -3.38 1.30 -10.05
N ALA A 105 -2.72 0.24 -10.46
CA ALA A 105 -2.02 0.19 -11.72
C ALA A 105 -2.61 -0.91 -12.59
N HIS A 106 -2.60 -0.69 -13.90
CA HIS A 106 -3.25 -1.55 -14.87
C HIS A 106 -2.35 -1.86 -16.05
N TRP A 107 -2.40 -3.09 -16.52
CA TRP A 107 -1.77 -3.52 -17.77
C TRP A 107 -2.62 -4.65 -18.35
N ASP A 108 -3.29 -4.40 -19.49
CA ASP A 108 -4.30 -5.31 -20.03
C ASP A 108 -5.31 -5.70 -18.94
N ASP A 109 -5.44 -6.98 -18.61
CA ASP A 109 -6.35 -7.46 -17.56
C ASP A 109 -5.72 -7.48 -16.17
N GLU A 110 -4.44 -7.13 -16.07
CA GLU A 110 -3.72 -7.11 -14.79
C GLU A 110 -4.07 -5.84 -14.01
N CYS A 111 -4.39 -6.00 -12.73
CA CYS A 111 -4.65 -4.88 -11.83
C CYS A 111 -4.03 -5.19 -10.48
N ARG A 112 -3.22 -4.26 -9.97
CA ARG A 112 -2.56 -4.40 -8.67
C ARG A 112 -2.58 -3.09 -7.93
N ILE A 113 -2.56 -3.17 -6.59
CA ILE A 113 -2.50 -1.99 -5.73
C ILE A 113 -1.09 -1.83 -5.17
N TYR A 114 -0.60 -0.60 -5.17
CA TYR A 114 0.70 -0.24 -4.62
C TYR A 114 0.50 0.78 -3.51
N VAL A 115 1.23 0.61 -2.41
CA VAL A 115 1.23 1.59 -1.33
C VAL A 115 2.07 2.79 -1.75
N VAL A 116 1.50 3.98 -1.71
CA VAL A 116 2.24 5.21 -2.04
C VAL A 116 3.11 5.59 -0.85
N THR A 117 4.39 5.84 -1.12
CA THR A 117 5.35 6.16 -0.07
C THR A 117 5.92 7.57 -0.23
N VAL A 118 6.31 8.13 0.93
CA VAL A 118 6.95 9.45 1.04
C VAL A 118 8.15 9.33 1.95
N SER A 119 8.94 10.40 2.06
CA SER A 119 9.98 10.47 3.07
C SER A 119 9.35 10.43 4.45
N PRO A 120 9.95 9.70 5.42
CA PRO A 120 9.36 9.61 6.75
C PRO A 120 9.42 10.95 7.49
N PRO A 121 8.51 11.17 8.46
CA PRO A 121 8.64 12.29 9.37
C PRO A 121 9.97 12.22 10.10
N MET A 122 10.58 13.37 10.39
CA MET A 122 11.89 13.42 11.03
C MET A 122 11.90 12.76 12.41
N GLU A 123 10.75 12.72 13.09
CA GLU A 123 10.59 12.15 14.42
C GLU A 123 10.55 10.62 14.42
N HIS A 124 10.42 10.01 13.25
CA HIS A 124 10.26 8.55 13.14
C HIS A 124 11.27 7.95 12.17
N PRO A 125 12.55 7.87 12.55
CA PRO A 125 13.59 7.35 11.64
C PRO A 125 13.64 5.81 11.63
N VAL A 126 12.48 5.15 11.72
CA VAL A 126 12.43 3.68 11.74
C VAL A 126 12.82 3.12 10.38
N HIS A 127 12.42 3.79 9.30
CA HIS A 127 12.75 3.37 7.96
C HIS A 127 12.93 4.59 7.04
N ASP A 128 13.55 4.38 5.89
CA ASP A 128 13.82 5.46 4.93
C ASP A 128 12.59 5.89 4.12
N ARG A 129 11.53 5.09 4.11
CA ARG A 129 10.27 5.41 3.41
C ARG A 129 9.08 5.12 4.32
N TRP A 130 8.01 5.87 4.12
CA TRP A 130 6.82 5.87 4.99
C TRP A 130 5.56 5.87 4.11
N PRO A 131 4.51 5.13 4.48
CA PRO A 131 3.28 5.20 3.69
C PRO A 131 2.69 6.60 3.76
N ARG A 132 2.12 7.05 2.65
CA ARG A 132 1.50 8.38 2.61
C ARG A 132 0.12 8.31 3.26
N VAL A 133 0.02 8.83 4.48
CA VAL A 133 -1.24 8.86 5.22
C VAL A 133 -2.04 10.08 4.79
N ILE A 134 -3.32 9.86 4.47
CA ILE A 134 -4.25 10.92 4.05
C ILE A 134 -5.23 11.14 5.19
N SER A 135 -5.38 12.41 5.61
CA SER A 135 -6.38 12.80 6.59
C SER A 135 -7.63 13.35 5.91
N PRO A 136 -8.78 13.28 6.60
CA PRO A 136 -10.02 13.82 6.04
C PRO A 136 -10.00 15.34 5.86
#